data_0d4784536cc3fc689e375ce871d55d09
#
_entry.id   0d4784536cc3fc689e375ce871d55d09
#
_cell.length_a   1.000
_cell.length_b   1.000
_cell.length_c   1.000
_cell.angle_alpha   90.00
_cell.angle_beta   90.00
_cell.angle_gamma   90.00
#
_symmetry.space_group_name_H-M   'P 1'
#
loop_
_entity.id
_entity.type
_entity.pdbx_description
1 polymer ?
#
loop_
_entity_poly.entity_id
_entity_poly.type
_entity_poly.pdbx_seq_one_letter_code
_entity_poly.pdbx_strand_id
1 'polypeptide(L)'
;MSVFDEPKIDTHCHVLDPARFPYASDVAYRPAGQEQGGIDAYLQVMDAYGIRHALLVGPNSGYGTDNRCLLDALARAPAQLKGIAFVGLDTSDAELLRLKSQGVVGLALNATVLGVDHLLDAGSGRPPWSTRVRTPLDSITGRSATS
;
A
#
# COMPACT_ATOMS: atom_id res chain seq x y z
N MET A 1 -12.54 -31.76 2.76
CA MET A 1 -11.57 -30.68 2.36
C MET A 1 -11.43 -29.77 3.58
N SER A 2 -10.22 -29.62 4.10
CA SER A 2 -9.98 -28.76 5.26
C SER A 2 -9.92 -27.29 4.81
N VAL A 3 -10.35 -26.35 5.66
CA VAL A 3 -10.17 -24.91 5.42
C VAL A 3 -8.70 -24.53 5.16
N PHE A 4 -7.78 -25.36 5.60
CA PHE A 4 -6.35 -25.15 5.36
C PHE A 4 -5.92 -25.50 3.93
N ASP A 5 -6.69 -26.32 3.22
CA ASP A 5 -6.39 -26.73 1.83
C ASP A 5 -6.98 -25.77 0.79
N GLU A 6 -7.88 -24.87 1.21
CA GLU A 6 -8.48 -23.89 0.31
C GLU A 6 -7.50 -22.75 -0.02
N PRO A 7 -7.43 -22.32 -1.29
CA PRO A 7 -6.60 -21.17 -1.65
C PRO A 7 -7.12 -19.89 -0.98
N LYS A 8 -6.23 -19.16 -0.35
CA LYS A 8 -6.55 -17.94 0.42
C LYS A 8 -5.92 -16.71 -0.21
N ILE A 9 -6.54 -15.57 0.06
CA ILE A 9 -6.00 -14.24 -0.23
C ILE A 9 -5.91 -13.49 1.10
N ASP A 10 -4.72 -13.00 1.44
CA ASP A 10 -4.55 -12.07 2.54
C ASP A 10 -4.76 -10.65 2.02
N THR A 11 -5.79 -9.98 2.53
CA THR A 11 -6.20 -8.67 2.03
C THR A 11 -5.58 -7.50 2.79
N HIS A 12 -4.83 -7.74 3.87
CA HIS A 12 -4.16 -6.69 4.63
C HIS A 12 -3.05 -7.26 5.52
N CYS A 13 -1.81 -7.06 5.12
CA CYS A 13 -0.65 -7.38 5.95
C CYS A 13 0.44 -6.31 5.80
N HIS A 14 1.36 -6.29 6.74
CA HIS A 14 2.52 -5.39 6.75
C HIS A 14 3.81 -6.21 6.74
N VAL A 15 4.83 -5.66 6.10
CA VAL A 15 6.21 -6.17 6.21
C VAL A 15 7.09 -5.09 6.85
N LEU A 16 7.91 -5.51 7.81
CA LEU A 16 8.75 -4.64 8.63
C LEU A 16 10.14 -5.26 8.73
N ASP A 17 11.13 -4.62 8.12
CA ASP A 17 12.52 -5.07 8.14
C ASP A 17 13.45 -3.88 8.47
N PRO A 18 13.51 -3.46 9.75
CA PRO A 18 14.30 -2.31 10.15
C PRO A 18 15.82 -2.53 10.04
N ALA A 19 16.27 -3.78 9.90
CA ALA A 19 17.69 -4.09 9.69
C ALA A 19 18.14 -3.67 8.28
N ARG A 20 17.28 -3.86 7.26
CA ARG A 20 17.56 -3.46 5.88
C ARG A 20 17.02 -2.06 5.55
N PHE A 21 15.91 -1.70 6.13
CA PHE A 21 15.20 -0.43 5.93
C PHE A 21 14.99 0.25 7.29
N PRO A 22 15.94 1.07 7.75
CA PRO A 22 15.82 1.76 9.04
C PRO A 22 14.54 2.60 9.10
N TYR A 23 13.90 2.61 10.27
CA TYR A 23 12.70 3.42 10.49
C TYR A 23 12.98 4.92 10.34
N ALA A 24 12.00 5.65 9.86
CA ALA A 24 12.06 7.10 9.79
C ALA A 24 12.18 7.71 11.20
N SER A 25 12.85 8.86 11.28
CA SER A 25 13.13 9.54 12.57
C SER A 25 11.90 10.16 13.21
N ASP A 26 10.92 10.54 12.40
CA ASP A 26 9.73 11.33 12.76
C ASP A 26 8.45 10.49 12.93
N VAL A 27 8.56 9.16 12.93
CA VAL A 27 7.38 8.30 13.15
C VAL A 27 6.99 8.22 14.61
N ALA A 28 5.70 8.24 14.86
CA ALA A 28 5.13 8.18 16.22
C ALA A 28 5.32 6.83 16.90
N TYR A 29 5.40 5.74 16.12
CA TYR A 29 5.55 4.38 16.63
C TYR A 29 6.56 3.58 15.80
N ARG A 30 7.42 2.85 16.51
CA ARG A 30 8.43 1.96 15.93
C ARG A 30 8.20 0.53 16.39
N PRO A 31 7.63 -0.33 15.56
CA PRO A 31 7.44 -1.74 15.87
C PRO A 31 8.75 -2.43 16.28
N ALA A 32 8.69 -3.28 17.30
CA ALA A 32 9.87 -3.95 17.85
C ALA A 32 9.60 -5.42 18.18
N GLY A 33 10.65 -6.24 18.26
CA GLY A 33 10.55 -7.64 18.65
C GLY A 33 9.63 -8.44 17.72
N GLN A 34 8.58 -9.05 18.28
CA GLN A 34 7.66 -9.91 17.54
C GLN A 34 6.74 -9.16 16.55
N GLU A 35 6.69 -7.85 16.63
CA GLU A 35 5.94 -7.02 15.67
C GLU A 35 6.70 -6.85 14.33
N GLN A 36 7.96 -7.24 14.28
CA GLN A 36 8.78 -7.20 13.07
C GLN A 36 8.66 -8.51 12.31
N GLY A 37 8.45 -8.41 11.01
CA GLY A 37 8.41 -9.55 10.11
C GLY A 37 8.75 -9.12 8.70
N GLY A 38 9.91 -9.55 8.21
CA GLY A 38 10.35 -9.27 6.85
C GLY A 38 9.65 -10.15 5.81
N ILE A 39 9.85 -9.82 4.54
CA ILE A 39 9.19 -10.51 3.42
C ILE A 39 9.51 -12.00 3.38
N ASP A 40 10.74 -12.44 3.70
CA ASP A 40 11.11 -13.85 3.64
C ASP A 40 10.32 -14.69 4.65
N ALA A 41 10.09 -14.17 5.86
CA ALA A 41 9.24 -14.81 6.85
C ALA A 41 7.78 -14.85 6.41
N TYR A 42 7.28 -13.77 5.80
CA TYR A 42 5.91 -13.71 5.32
C TYR A 42 5.65 -14.67 4.16
N LEU A 43 6.60 -14.84 3.22
CA LEU A 43 6.47 -15.83 2.15
C LEU A 43 6.39 -17.26 2.69
N GLN A 44 7.12 -17.59 3.77
CA GLN A 44 7.00 -18.89 4.45
C GLN A 44 5.62 -19.07 5.08
N VAL A 45 5.04 -18.02 5.67
CA VAL A 45 3.67 -18.04 6.19
C VAL A 45 2.66 -18.27 5.06
N MET A 46 2.81 -17.57 3.94
CA MET A 46 1.94 -17.75 2.77
C MET A 46 1.95 -19.21 2.30
N ASP A 47 3.13 -19.80 2.18
CA ASP A 47 3.27 -21.21 1.77
C ASP A 47 2.62 -22.16 2.78
N ALA A 48 2.95 -22.01 4.06
CA ALA A 48 2.44 -22.88 5.13
C ALA A 48 0.92 -22.87 5.27
N TYR A 49 0.28 -21.73 4.97
CA TYR A 49 -1.19 -21.56 5.14
C TYR A 49 -1.98 -21.55 3.82
N GLY A 50 -1.33 -21.81 2.69
CA GLY A 50 -1.99 -21.84 1.37
C GLY A 50 -2.47 -20.48 0.90
N ILE A 51 -1.80 -19.38 1.31
CA ILE A 51 -2.10 -18.02 0.87
C ILE A 51 -1.50 -17.85 -0.53
N ARG A 52 -2.37 -17.69 -1.54
CA ARG A 52 -1.96 -17.59 -2.94
C ARG A 52 -1.57 -16.17 -3.35
N HIS A 53 -2.27 -15.18 -2.79
CA HIS A 53 -2.04 -13.77 -3.07
C HIS A 53 -2.15 -12.96 -1.80
N ALA A 54 -1.43 -11.85 -1.74
CA ALA A 54 -1.53 -10.93 -0.62
C ALA A 54 -1.48 -9.47 -1.05
N LEU A 55 -2.17 -8.63 -0.28
CA LEU A 55 -2.13 -7.18 -0.39
C LEU A 55 -1.28 -6.63 0.76
N LEU A 56 -0.05 -6.25 0.45
CA LEU A 56 0.84 -5.62 1.40
C LEU A 56 0.46 -4.14 1.55
N VAL A 57 0.19 -3.71 2.76
CA VAL A 57 -0.11 -2.31 3.06
C VAL A 57 1.12 -1.66 3.67
N GLY A 58 1.57 -0.55 3.12
CA GLY A 58 2.66 0.25 3.70
C GLY A 58 2.28 0.69 5.11
N PRO A 59 3.04 0.32 6.14
CA PRO A 59 2.71 0.70 7.50
C PRO A 59 3.06 2.16 7.73
N ASN A 60 2.13 2.96 8.27
CA ASN A 60 2.44 4.29 8.79
C ASN A 60 3.47 4.20 9.95
N SER A 61 3.37 3.12 10.75
CA SER A 61 4.32 2.78 11.81
C SER A 61 5.69 2.47 11.22
N GLY A 62 6.73 3.08 11.75
CA GLY A 62 8.11 2.84 11.37
C GLY A 62 8.56 3.54 10.10
N TYR A 63 7.77 3.54 9.04
CA TYR A 63 8.21 4.02 7.72
C TYR A 63 7.52 5.30 7.23
N GLY A 64 6.30 5.61 7.71
CA GLY A 64 5.57 6.76 7.18
C GLY A 64 5.41 6.67 5.66
N THR A 65 5.85 7.70 4.93
CA THR A 65 5.80 7.74 3.46
C THR A 65 6.98 7.05 2.77
N ASP A 66 7.90 6.43 3.52
CA ASP A 66 8.99 5.64 2.96
C ASP A 66 8.51 4.26 2.54
N ASN A 67 8.25 4.06 1.27
CA ASN A 67 7.76 2.81 0.72
C ASN A 67 8.87 1.82 0.29
N ARG A 68 10.15 2.07 0.60
CA ARG A 68 11.25 1.20 0.13
C ARG A 68 11.12 -0.25 0.59
N CYS A 69 10.73 -0.49 1.83
CA CYS A 69 10.51 -1.83 2.37
C CYS A 69 9.35 -2.54 1.64
N LEU A 70 8.24 -1.83 1.42
CA LEU A 70 7.10 -2.34 0.64
C LEU A 70 7.51 -2.72 -0.79
N LEU A 71 8.21 -1.83 -1.49
CA LEU A 71 8.60 -2.04 -2.88
C LEU A 71 9.60 -3.20 -3.05
N ASP A 72 10.55 -3.35 -2.13
CA ASP A 72 11.45 -4.52 -2.08
C ASP A 72 10.64 -5.81 -1.92
N ALA A 73 9.65 -5.81 -1.02
CA ALA A 73 8.79 -6.97 -0.81
C ALA A 73 7.99 -7.33 -2.07
N LEU A 74 7.40 -6.35 -2.75
CA LEU A 74 6.66 -6.59 -4.00
C LEU A 74 7.55 -7.17 -5.10
N ALA A 75 8.80 -6.72 -5.19
CA ALA A 75 9.75 -7.21 -6.17
C ALA A 75 10.15 -8.69 -5.95
N ARG A 76 10.02 -9.21 -4.71
CA ARG A 76 10.37 -10.61 -4.38
C ARG A 76 9.35 -11.62 -4.91
N ALA A 77 8.06 -11.25 -4.99
CA ALA A 77 7.00 -12.13 -5.48
C ALA A 77 5.93 -11.36 -6.28
N PRO A 78 6.27 -10.76 -7.43
CA PRO A 78 5.40 -9.81 -8.14
C PRO A 78 4.11 -10.43 -8.68
N ALA A 79 4.08 -11.74 -8.89
CA ALA A 79 2.89 -12.47 -9.30
C ALA A 79 1.88 -12.69 -8.16
N GLN A 80 2.36 -12.75 -6.91
CA GLN A 80 1.55 -13.07 -5.74
C GLN A 80 1.21 -11.83 -4.91
N LEU A 81 2.05 -10.78 -4.96
CA LEU A 81 1.94 -9.61 -4.09
C LEU A 81 1.51 -8.37 -4.88
N LYS A 82 0.63 -7.60 -4.27
CA LYS A 82 0.29 -6.23 -4.67
C LYS A 82 0.39 -5.31 -3.46
N GLY A 83 0.59 -4.01 -3.70
CA GLY A 83 0.87 -3.06 -2.63
C GLY A 83 -0.14 -1.92 -2.53
N ILE A 84 -0.36 -1.46 -1.31
CA ILE A 84 -0.96 -0.16 -0.99
C ILE A 84 0.17 0.69 -0.42
N ALA A 85 0.58 1.73 -1.14
CA ALA A 85 1.63 2.64 -0.68
C ALA A 85 1.08 3.73 0.22
N PHE A 86 1.80 4.07 1.27
CA PHE A 86 1.51 5.24 2.09
C PHE A 86 2.15 6.47 1.46
N VAL A 87 1.36 7.51 1.17
CA VAL A 87 1.83 8.70 0.44
C VAL A 87 1.38 9.99 1.10
N GLY A 88 2.13 11.07 0.86
CA GLY A 88 1.75 12.43 1.19
C GLY A 88 0.81 13.04 0.13
N LEU A 89 0.11 14.11 0.50
CA LEU A 89 -0.78 14.84 -0.42
C LEU A 89 -0.01 15.55 -1.55
N ASP A 90 1.25 15.83 -1.33
CA ASP A 90 2.19 16.49 -2.26
C ASP A 90 2.92 15.51 -3.19
N THR A 91 2.61 14.22 -3.11
CA THR A 91 3.24 13.19 -3.95
C THR A 91 3.00 13.48 -5.43
N SER A 92 4.09 13.58 -6.20
CA SER A 92 4.02 13.93 -7.61
C SER A 92 3.42 12.82 -8.48
N ASP A 93 2.86 13.18 -9.64
CA ASP A 93 2.33 12.22 -10.60
C ASP A 93 3.41 11.25 -11.11
N ALA A 94 4.65 11.73 -11.25
CA ALA A 94 5.79 10.89 -11.64
C ALA A 94 6.06 9.80 -10.60
N GLU A 95 6.00 10.15 -9.30
CA GLU A 95 6.16 9.19 -8.21
C GLU A 95 4.98 8.20 -8.16
N LEU A 96 3.75 8.66 -8.34
CA LEU A 96 2.58 7.79 -8.41
C LEU A 96 2.67 6.77 -9.55
N LEU A 97 3.15 7.19 -10.72
CA LEU A 97 3.39 6.31 -11.87
C LEU A 97 4.52 5.31 -11.57
N ARG A 98 5.58 5.74 -10.90
CA ARG A 98 6.68 4.87 -10.47
C ARG A 98 6.17 3.78 -9.51
N LEU A 99 5.42 4.15 -8.48
CA LEU A 99 4.80 3.22 -7.53
C LEU A 99 3.91 2.19 -8.26
N LYS A 100 3.06 2.66 -9.16
CA LYS A 100 2.19 1.81 -9.98
C LYS A 100 2.99 0.79 -10.78
N SER A 101 4.08 1.21 -11.44
CA SER A 101 4.93 0.32 -12.24
C SER A 101 5.62 -0.77 -11.41
N GLN A 102 5.75 -0.57 -10.10
CA GLN A 102 6.36 -1.50 -9.15
C GLN A 102 5.35 -2.39 -8.39
N GLY A 103 4.10 -2.42 -8.84
CA GLY A 103 3.08 -3.31 -8.29
C GLY A 103 2.18 -2.70 -7.21
N VAL A 104 2.27 -1.39 -6.99
CA VAL A 104 1.33 -0.67 -6.14
C VAL A 104 0.00 -0.50 -6.87
N VAL A 105 -1.09 -0.91 -6.26
CA VAL A 105 -2.45 -0.88 -6.82
C VAL A 105 -3.39 0.08 -6.09
N GLY A 106 -2.95 0.65 -4.97
CA GLY A 106 -3.74 1.62 -4.21
C GLY A 106 -2.85 2.49 -3.32
N LEU A 107 -3.44 3.54 -2.78
CA LEU A 107 -2.77 4.52 -1.92
C LEU A 107 -3.47 4.59 -0.56
N ALA A 108 -2.67 4.74 0.50
CA ALA A 108 -3.13 5.04 1.84
C ALA A 108 -2.74 6.47 2.22
N LEU A 109 -3.68 7.20 2.79
CA LEU A 109 -3.52 8.57 3.29
C LEU A 109 -3.88 8.60 4.77
N ASN A 110 -3.08 9.27 5.59
CA ASN A 110 -3.34 9.38 7.01
C ASN A 110 -4.11 10.66 7.35
N ALA A 111 -5.42 10.54 7.43
CA ALA A 111 -6.29 11.65 7.81
C ALA A 111 -6.13 12.09 9.28
N THR A 112 -5.69 11.20 10.16
CA THR A 112 -5.54 11.51 11.60
C THR A 112 -4.34 12.40 11.89
N VAL A 113 -3.31 12.34 11.07
CA VAL A 113 -2.11 13.20 11.21
C VAL A 113 -2.27 14.51 10.43
N LEU A 114 -2.93 14.46 9.28
CA LEU A 114 -3.07 15.61 8.38
C LEU A 114 -4.34 16.43 8.61
N GLY A 115 -5.29 15.90 9.41
CA GLY A 115 -6.64 16.45 9.53
C GLY A 115 -7.51 16.18 8.30
N VAL A 116 -8.83 16.14 8.50
CA VAL A 116 -9.79 15.85 7.41
C VAL A 116 -9.82 16.99 6.39
N ASP A 117 -9.59 18.21 6.84
CA ASP A 117 -9.64 19.43 6.02
C ASP A 117 -8.54 19.45 4.94
N HIS A 118 -7.41 18.79 5.18
CA HIS A 118 -6.34 18.64 4.18
C HIS A 118 -6.68 17.62 3.08
N LEU A 119 -7.70 16.77 3.29
CA LEU A 119 -8.16 15.81 2.29
C LEU A 119 -9.25 16.41 1.38
N LEU A 120 -9.79 17.55 1.73
CA LEU A 120 -10.84 18.24 0.98
C LEU A 120 -10.23 19.48 0.32
N ASP A 121 -10.47 19.62 -0.98
CA ASP A 121 -10.17 20.88 -1.67
C ASP A 121 -11.10 21.97 -1.12
N ALA A 122 -10.51 23.04 -0.59
CA ALA A 122 -11.17 24.12 0.15
C ALA A 122 -12.31 24.87 -0.60
N GLY A 123 -12.59 24.52 -1.83
CA GLY A 123 -13.63 25.14 -2.64
C GLY A 123 -14.62 24.17 -3.31
N SER A 124 -14.26 22.90 -3.47
CA SER A 124 -15.04 21.94 -4.27
C SER A 124 -15.68 20.84 -3.45
N GLY A 125 -15.34 20.69 -2.18
CA GLY A 125 -15.72 19.54 -1.35
C GLY A 125 -15.19 18.19 -1.87
N ARG A 126 -14.29 18.21 -2.85
CA ARG A 126 -13.66 17.02 -3.44
C ARG A 126 -12.23 16.89 -2.94
N PRO A 127 -11.77 15.68 -2.64
CA PRO A 127 -10.40 15.49 -2.25
C PRO A 127 -9.45 15.84 -3.40
N PRO A 128 -8.30 16.52 -3.14
CA PRO A 128 -7.36 16.97 -4.18
C PRO A 128 -6.79 15.83 -5.04
N TRP A 129 -6.80 14.61 -4.51
CA TRP A 129 -6.38 13.40 -5.25
C TRP A 129 -7.49 12.79 -6.12
N SER A 130 -8.76 13.21 -6.00
CA SER A 130 -9.86 12.66 -6.82
C SER A 130 -9.76 12.99 -8.31
N THR A 131 -8.98 14.00 -8.67
CA THR A 131 -8.68 14.35 -10.07
C THR A 131 -7.45 13.64 -10.61
N ARG A 132 -6.60 13.08 -9.74
CA ARG A 132 -5.33 12.44 -10.12
C ARG A 132 -5.44 10.92 -10.26
N VAL A 133 -6.37 10.29 -9.54
CA VAL A 133 -6.61 8.85 -9.63
C VAL A 133 -7.72 8.61 -10.64
N ARG A 134 -7.37 8.52 -11.91
CA ARG A 134 -8.23 7.84 -12.87
C ARG A 134 -8.21 6.36 -12.52
N THR A 135 -9.31 5.87 -11.97
CA THR A 135 -9.45 4.44 -11.75
C THR A 135 -9.52 3.73 -13.13
N PRO A 136 -8.91 2.54 -13.27
CA PRO A 136 -9.01 1.74 -14.50
C PRO A 136 -10.47 1.44 -14.92
N LEU A 137 -11.43 1.59 -14.01
CA LEU A 137 -12.86 1.39 -14.25
C LEU A 137 -13.47 2.41 -15.22
N ASP A 138 -12.94 3.63 -15.29
CA ASP A 138 -13.47 4.67 -16.20
C ASP A 138 -13.15 4.36 -17.68
N SER A 139 -12.15 3.51 -17.95
CA SER A 139 -11.81 3.06 -19.30
C SER A 139 -12.65 1.88 -19.80
N ILE A 140 -13.36 1.18 -18.90
CA ILE A 140 -14.15 -0.01 -19.24
C ILE A 140 -15.62 0.36 -19.55
N THR A 141 -16.13 1.46 -19.03
CA THR A 141 -17.56 1.79 -19.13
C THR A 141 -17.95 2.67 -20.32
N GLY A 142 -17.00 3.14 -21.14
CA GLY A 142 -17.29 3.81 -22.43
C GLY A 142 -18.33 4.94 -22.39
N ARG A 143 -18.62 5.55 -21.23
CA ARG A 143 -19.56 6.66 -21.13
C ARG A 143 -18.86 7.97 -21.45
N SER A 144 -18.91 8.34 -22.70
CA SER A 144 -18.68 9.70 -23.14
C SER A 144 -19.79 10.59 -22.52
N ALA A 145 -19.38 11.52 -21.68
CA ALA A 145 -20.26 12.59 -21.27
C ALA A 145 -20.42 13.55 -22.46
N THR A 146 -21.52 13.42 -23.18
CA THR A 146 -21.99 14.44 -24.14
C THR A 146 -22.93 15.39 -23.39
N SER A 147 -22.60 16.67 -23.52
CA SER A 147 -23.40 17.89 -23.28
C SER A 147 -23.48 18.35 -21.85
#